data_e78904705f4f914f83a2d21be9274a3d
#
_entry.id   e78904705f4f914f83a2d21be9274a3d
#
_cell.length_a   1.000
_cell.length_b   1.000
_cell.length_c   1.000
_cell.angle_alpha   90.00
_cell.angle_beta   90.00
_cell.angle_gamma   90.00
#
_symmetry.space_group_name_H-M   'P 1'
#
loop_
_entity.id
_entity.type
_entity.pdbx_description
1 polymer ?
#
loop_
_entity_poly.entity_id
_entity_poly.type
_entity_poly.pdbx_seq_one_letter_code
_entity_poly.pdbx_strand_id
1 'polypeptide(L)'
;MSAAIGTGDKKSVNIELNIVPFIDLMSCLTSFLLVTAVWVNIAQINIQPKGKSRDQAQVQQDDERVILSVLVQSDRIWVGLSRVNEFQEIPKKGEQQDWERFETTLKEHKSSTFFADRSDVELAAESTAAAPVKYQDIIHAMDIAVRAGFQDVGLSDPQGLAARPSL
;
A
#
# COMPACT_ATOMS: atom_id res chain seq x y z
N MET A 1 -66.62 -56.45 13.27
CA MET A 1 -66.50 -55.14 13.97
C MET A 1 -65.23 -54.48 13.39
N SER A 2 -65.38 -53.56 12.46
CA SER A 2 -64.27 -52.80 11.86
C SER A 2 -64.31 -51.41 12.45
N ALA A 3 -63.25 -51.06 13.19
CA ALA A 3 -63.05 -49.72 13.69
C ALA A 3 -62.42 -48.86 12.57
N ALA A 4 -63.17 -47.89 12.09
CA ALA A 4 -62.66 -46.88 11.17
C ALA A 4 -61.85 -45.86 11.96
N ILE A 5 -60.55 -45.83 11.73
CA ILE A 5 -59.68 -44.78 12.23
C ILE A 5 -59.85 -43.56 11.30
N GLY A 6 -60.50 -42.52 11.83
CA GLY A 6 -60.63 -41.26 11.13
C GLY A 6 -59.26 -40.61 10.93
N THR A 7 -58.83 -40.51 9.70
CA THR A 7 -57.73 -39.67 9.30
C THR A 7 -58.11 -38.21 9.40
N GLY A 8 -57.60 -37.56 10.42
CA GLY A 8 -57.79 -36.12 10.62
C GLY A 8 -57.34 -35.31 9.40
N ASP A 9 -58.22 -34.44 9.01
CA ASP A 9 -58.09 -33.46 7.95
C ASP A 9 -56.79 -32.62 8.13
N LYS A 10 -55.74 -32.97 7.41
CA LYS A 10 -54.53 -32.13 7.35
C LYS A 10 -54.90 -30.91 6.54
N LYS A 11 -55.25 -29.85 7.23
CA LYS A 11 -55.39 -28.53 6.67
C LYS A 11 -54.14 -28.18 5.89
N SER A 12 -54.16 -28.35 4.57
CA SER A 12 -53.05 -27.93 3.72
C SER A 12 -53.02 -26.40 3.73
N VAL A 13 -52.16 -25.85 4.56
CA VAL A 13 -51.88 -24.41 4.57
C VAL A 13 -51.03 -24.12 3.33
N ASN A 14 -51.69 -23.86 2.21
CA ASN A 14 -51.06 -23.41 1.01
C ASN A 14 -50.75 -21.92 1.15
N ILE A 15 -49.70 -21.62 1.91
CA ILE A 15 -49.18 -20.25 2.04
C ILE A 15 -48.37 -20.00 0.80
N GLU A 16 -48.93 -19.25 -0.16
CA GLU A 16 -48.12 -18.70 -1.23
C GLU A 16 -47.13 -17.69 -0.63
N LEU A 17 -45.90 -18.12 -0.53
CA LEU A 17 -44.82 -17.27 -0.04
C LEU A 17 -44.53 -16.20 -1.10
N ASN A 18 -44.91 -14.96 -0.79
CA ASN A 18 -44.56 -13.84 -1.66
C ASN A 18 -43.05 -13.52 -1.54
N ILE A 19 -42.29 -13.93 -2.54
CA ILE A 19 -40.81 -13.77 -2.58
C ILE A 19 -40.39 -12.40 -3.14
N VAL A 20 -41.31 -11.60 -3.66
CA VAL A 20 -41.02 -10.29 -4.26
C VAL A 20 -40.28 -9.36 -3.30
N PRO A 21 -40.67 -9.22 -2.01
CA PRO A 21 -39.95 -8.35 -1.08
C PRO A 21 -38.50 -8.82 -0.82
N PHE A 22 -38.26 -10.14 -0.86
CA PHE A 22 -36.91 -10.68 -0.68
C PHE A 22 -35.98 -10.38 -1.88
N ILE A 23 -36.54 -10.46 -3.10
CA ILE A 23 -35.78 -10.14 -4.32
C ILE A 23 -35.43 -8.65 -4.33
N ASP A 24 -36.37 -7.79 -3.93
CA ASP A 24 -36.12 -6.35 -3.86
C ASP A 24 -35.05 -5.99 -2.84
N LEU A 25 -35.09 -6.59 -1.66
CA LEU A 25 -34.10 -6.40 -0.62
C LEU A 25 -32.71 -6.91 -1.06
N MET A 26 -32.63 -8.07 -1.72
CA MET A 26 -31.38 -8.58 -2.27
C MET A 26 -30.83 -7.68 -3.37
N SER A 27 -31.67 -7.12 -4.24
CA SER A 27 -31.28 -6.19 -5.29
C SER A 27 -30.73 -4.89 -4.72
N CYS A 28 -31.34 -4.34 -3.68
CA CYS A 28 -30.86 -3.18 -2.97
C CYS A 28 -29.49 -3.43 -2.31
N LEU A 29 -29.32 -4.57 -1.63
CA LEU A 29 -28.06 -4.93 -0.98
C LEU A 29 -26.94 -5.14 -1.99
N THR A 30 -27.19 -5.84 -3.09
CA THR A 30 -26.19 -6.05 -4.14
C THR A 30 -25.79 -4.75 -4.83
N SER A 31 -26.75 -3.85 -5.11
CA SER A 31 -26.46 -2.53 -5.66
C SER A 31 -25.63 -1.68 -4.70
N PHE A 32 -25.95 -1.69 -3.43
CA PHE A 32 -25.17 -1.00 -2.40
C PHE A 32 -23.74 -1.55 -2.29
N LEU A 33 -23.58 -2.87 -2.30
CA LEU A 33 -22.26 -3.52 -2.25
C LEU A 33 -21.43 -3.19 -3.50
N LEU A 34 -22.05 -3.15 -4.68
CA LEU A 34 -21.33 -2.77 -5.90
C LEU A 34 -20.83 -1.32 -5.85
N VAL A 35 -21.68 -0.40 -5.41
CA VAL A 35 -21.31 1.02 -5.26
C VAL A 35 -20.20 1.17 -4.23
N THR A 36 -20.30 0.53 -3.06
CA THR A 36 -19.27 0.61 -2.03
C THR A 36 -17.96 -0.06 -2.45
N ALA A 37 -17.99 -1.17 -3.18
CA ALA A 37 -16.80 -1.85 -3.68
C ALA A 37 -16.01 -0.98 -4.68
N VAL A 38 -16.69 -0.20 -5.51
CA VAL A 38 -16.02 0.74 -6.44
C VAL A 38 -15.26 1.82 -5.68
N TRP A 39 -15.82 2.35 -4.59
CA TRP A 39 -15.16 3.39 -3.78
C TRP A 39 -13.94 2.87 -3.01
N VAL A 40 -13.97 1.62 -2.56
CA VAL A 40 -12.85 1.01 -1.82
C VAL A 40 -11.61 0.83 -2.70
N ASN A 41 -11.77 0.52 -3.98
CA ASN A 41 -10.64 0.34 -4.90
C ASN A 41 -9.89 1.65 -5.25
N ILE A 42 -10.49 2.81 -5.03
CA ILE A 42 -9.86 4.11 -5.36
C ILE A 42 -8.83 4.53 -4.29
N ALA A 43 -8.87 3.95 -3.09
CA ALA A 43 -8.04 4.34 -1.95
C ALA A 43 -7.00 3.29 -1.52
N GLN A 44 -6.74 2.25 -2.30
CA GLN A 44 -5.68 1.30 -2.00
C GLN A 44 -4.32 1.82 -2.45
N ILE A 45 -3.61 2.47 -1.52
CA ILE A 45 -2.16 2.54 -1.59
C ILE A 45 -1.66 1.15 -1.19
N ASN A 46 -1.06 0.44 -2.13
CA ASN A 46 -0.53 -0.91 -1.90
C ASN A 46 0.78 -0.78 -1.10
N ILE A 47 0.66 -0.57 0.21
CA ILE A 47 1.81 -0.55 1.12
C ILE A 47 2.16 -2.00 1.41
N GLN A 48 3.21 -2.50 0.81
CA GLN A 48 3.80 -3.78 1.19
C GLN A 48 4.82 -3.53 2.31
N PRO A 49 4.50 -3.82 3.58
CA PRO A 49 5.50 -3.76 4.62
C PRO A 49 6.53 -4.88 4.38
N LYS A 50 7.69 -4.53 3.88
CA LYS A 50 8.84 -5.44 3.77
C LYS A 50 9.42 -5.66 5.19
N GLY A 51 8.62 -6.30 6.05
CA GLY A 51 9.05 -6.73 7.37
C GLY A 51 9.94 -7.96 7.31
N LYS A 52 10.57 -8.30 8.44
CA LYS A 52 11.56 -9.40 8.68
C LYS A 52 11.19 -10.82 8.21
N SER A 53 10.04 -11.04 7.60
CA SER A 53 9.62 -12.33 7.02
C SER A 53 9.83 -12.36 5.51
N ARG A 54 11.02 -12.04 5.05
CA ARG A 54 11.39 -12.32 3.67
C ARG A 54 11.58 -13.83 3.53
N ASP A 55 10.75 -14.47 2.69
CA ASP A 55 11.01 -15.83 2.23
C ASP A 55 12.41 -15.86 1.57
N GLN A 56 13.23 -16.81 1.99
CA GLN A 56 14.62 -16.93 1.50
C GLN A 56 14.73 -17.01 -0.03
N ALA A 57 13.67 -17.43 -0.72
CA ALA A 57 13.61 -17.46 -2.17
C ALA A 57 13.45 -16.07 -2.83
N GLN A 58 12.80 -15.11 -2.16
CA GLN A 58 12.68 -13.73 -2.64
C GLN A 58 13.95 -12.90 -2.40
N VAL A 59 14.69 -13.21 -1.33
CA VAL A 59 15.97 -12.53 -1.02
C VAL A 59 17.00 -12.73 -2.12
N GLN A 60 17.07 -13.91 -2.74
CA GLN A 60 18.03 -14.18 -3.80
C GLN A 60 17.71 -13.47 -5.13
N GLN A 61 16.44 -13.18 -5.42
CA GLN A 61 16.07 -12.43 -6.62
C GLN A 61 16.22 -10.91 -6.45
N ASP A 62 16.04 -10.41 -5.23
CA ASP A 62 16.22 -8.98 -4.92
C ASP A 62 17.70 -8.58 -4.82
N ASP A 63 18.60 -9.52 -4.50
CA ASP A 63 20.05 -9.28 -4.46
C ASP A 63 20.67 -8.96 -5.84
N GLU A 64 19.99 -9.30 -6.92
CA GLU A 64 20.45 -8.98 -8.28
C GLU A 64 19.91 -7.65 -8.82
N ARG A 65 18.89 -7.04 -8.17
CA ARG A 65 18.22 -5.83 -8.66
C ARG A 65 18.74 -4.57 -7.98
N VAL A 66 18.91 -3.51 -8.75
CA VAL A 66 19.14 -2.17 -8.20
C VAL A 66 17.83 -1.69 -7.60
N ILE A 67 17.84 -1.34 -6.32
CA ILE A 67 16.67 -0.84 -5.58
C ILE A 67 16.93 0.63 -5.24
N LEU A 68 15.95 1.48 -5.48
CA LEU A 68 15.96 2.87 -5.05
C LEU A 68 15.45 2.93 -3.61
N SER A 69 16.30 3.41 -2.71
CA SER A 69 15.99 3.54 -1.30
C SER A 69 15.99 5.01 -0.89
N VAL A 70 14.97 5.42 -0.17
CA VAL A 70 14.81 6.78 0.36
C VAL A 70 14.78 6.70 1.88
N LEU A 71 15.69 7.42 2.54
CA LEU A 71 15.72 7.55 3.99
C LEU A 71 15.37 8.98 4.39
N VAL A 72 14.24 9.16 5.06
CA VAL A 72 13.79 10.46 5.56
C VAL A 72 14.29 10.63 6.99
N GLN A 73 15.10 11.66 7.23
CA GLN A 73 15.53 12.10 8.55
C GLN A 73 14.93 13.47 8.85
N SER A 74 15.06 13.93 10.08
CA SER A 74 14.49 15.23 10.51
C SER A 74 15.14 16.45 9.85
N ASP A 75 16.40 16.32 9.43
CA ASP A 75 17.24 17.40 8.89
C ASP A 75 17.59 17.25 7.42
N ARG A 76 17.38 16.07 6.85
CA ARG A 76 17.75 15.74 5.46
C ARG A 76 16.98 14.56 4.94
N ILE A 77 17.02 14.38 3.62
CA ILE A 77 16.54 13.18 2.93
C ILE A 77 17.71 12.58 2.17
N TRP A 78 17.90 11.28 2.32
CA TRP A 78 18.86 10.51 1.55
C TRP A 78 18.13 9.73 0.46
N VAL A 79 18.66 9.80 -0.75
CA VAL A 79 18.24 8.97 -1.87
C VAL A 79 19.45 8.12 -2.27
N GLY A 80 19.30 6.81 -2.24
CA GLY A 80 20.39 5.89 -2.49
C GLY A 80 20.00 4.78 -3.45
N LEU A 81 20.97 4.35 -4.25
CA LEU A 81 20.87 3.19 -5.13
C LEU A 81 21.62 2.03 -4.51
N SER A 82 20.92 0.90 -4.30
CA SER A 82 21.61 -0.32 -3.89
C SER A 82 22.61 -0.74 -4.98
N ARG A 83 23.72 -1.37 -4.63
CA ARG A 83 24.78 -1.85 -5.55
C ARG A 83 25.67 -0.78 -6.18
N VAL A 84 25.20 0.41 -6.49
CA VAL A 84 26.05 1.48 -7.04
C VAL A 84 26.72 2.27 -5.92
N ASN A 85 26.23 2.14 -4.69
CA ASN A 85 26.66 2.92 -3.52
C ASN A 85 26.64 4.44 -3.79
N GLU A 86 25.73 4.86 -4.63
CA GLU A 86 25.51 6.26 -4.95
C GLU A 86 24.43 6.79 -3.99
N PHE A 87 24.82 7.76 -3.18
CA PHE A 87 23.94 8.41 -2.22
C PHE A 87 23.86 9.89 -2.52
N GLN A 88 22.67 10.39 -2.68
CA GLN A 88 22.41 11.82 -2.84
C GLN A 88 21.77 12.35 -1.57
N GLU A 89 22.40 13.33 -0.97
CA GLU A 89 21.90 14.02 0.20
C GLU A 89 21.11 15.28 -0.23
N ILE A 90 19.92 15.42 0.33
CA ILE A 90 19.06 16.57 0.14
C ILE A 90 18.88 17.23 1.51
N PRO A 91 19.63 18.28 1.80
CA PRO A 91 19.54 18.99 3.07
C PRO A 91 18.22 19.75 3.18
N LYS A 92 17.77 19.93 4.40
CA LYS A 92 16.58 20.69 4.74
C LYS A 92 16.72 22.16 4.32
N LYS A 93 15.66 22.75 3.80
CA LYS A 93 15.57 24.16 3.44
C LYS A 93 14.80 24.95 4.50
N GLY A 94 15.51 25.54 5.47
CA GLY A 94 14.89 26.22 6.60
C GLY A 94 14.20 25.26 7.56
N GLU A 95 12.91 25.43 7.83
CA GLU A 95 12.12 24.57 8.73
C GLU A 95 11.50 23.35 8.05
N GLN A 96 11.45 23.33 6.72
CA GLN A 96 10.83 22.26 5.94
C GLN A 96 11.86 21.53 5.11
N GLN A 97 11.55 20.28 4.75
CA GLN A 97 12.34 19.49 3.81
C GLN A 97 12.30 20.15 2.42
N ASP A 98 13.36 20.00 1.63
CA ASP A 98 13.40 20.50 0.24
C ASP A 98 12.69 19.49 -0.70
N TRP A 99 11.36 19.59 -0.68
CA TRP A 99 10.50 18.70 -1.46
C TRP A 99 10.63 18.88 -2.97
N GLU A 100 10.94 20.08 -3.45
CA GLU A 100 11.14 20.35 -4.88
C GLU A 100 12.38 19.64 -5.40
N ARG A 101 13.48 19.73 -4.65
CA ARG A 101 14.71 19.02 -5.00
C ARG A 101 14.54 17.50 -4.91
N PHE A 102 13.81 17.03 -3.91
CA PHE A 102 13.49 15.61 -3.77
C PHE A 102 12.68 15.09 -4.96
N GLU A 103 11.63 15.81 -5.38
CA GLU A 103 10.84 15.46 -6.55
C GLU A 103 11.67 15.42 -7.84
N THR A 104 12.54 16.40 -8.04
CA THR A 104 13.43 16.47 -9.19
C THR A 104 14.39 15.28 -9.22
N THR A 105 15.02 14.98 -8.10
CA THR A 105 15.91 13.81 -7.96
C THR A 105 15.20 12.50 -8.27
N LEU A 106 13.99 12.31 -7.76
CA LEU A 106 13.21 11.10 -8.06
C LEU A 106 12.85 10.99 -9.54
N LYS A 107 12.50 12.11 -10.20
CA LYS A 107 12.22 12.11 -11.65
C LYS A 107 13.47 11.80 -12.48
N GLU A 108 14.64 12.30 -12.07
CA GLU A 108 15.91 11.97 -12.70
C GLU A 108 16.21 10.47 -12.60
N HIS A 109 16.05 9.87 -11.41
CA HIS A 109 16.20 8.43 -11.24
C HIS A 109 15.17 7.64 -12.04
N LYS A 110 13.91 8.10 -12.10
CA LYS A 110 12.86 7.46 -12.90
C LYS A 110 13.16 7.46 -14.40
N SER A 111 13.79 8.52 -14.90
CA SER A 111 14.22 8.62 -16.31
C SER A 111 15.46 7.79 -16.62
N SER A 112 16.17 7.29 -15.60
CA SER A 112 17.35 6.46 -15.80
C SER A 112 16.98 5.09 -16.35
N THR A 113 17.94 4.44 -17.03
CA THR A 113 17.75 3.11 -17.63
C THR A 113 17.35 2.02 -16.61
N PHE A 114 17.71 2.20 -15.34
CA PHE A 114 17.42 1.22 -14.30
C PHE A 114 15.95 1.21 -13.85
N PHE A 115 15.24 2.33 -14.00
CA PHE A 115 13.87 2.51 -13.48
C PHE A 115 12.85 2.91 -14.55
N ALA A 116 13.22 2.95 -15.83
CA ALA A 116 12.30 3.31 -16.91
C ALA A 116 11.05 2.41 -16.91
N ASP A 117 11.24 1.10 -16.75
CA ASP A 117 10.16 0.10 -16.72
C ASP A 117 9.78 -0.35 -15.30
N ARG A 118 10.42 0.20 -14.27
CA ARG A 118 10.19 -0.17 -12.86
C ARG A 118 9.56 0.98 -12.09
N SER A 119 8.67 0.64 -11.17
CA SER A 119 7.94 1.62 -10.36
C SER A 119 8.10 1.38 -8.86
N ASP A 120 9.01 0.51 -8.46
CA ASP A 120 9.28 0.16 -7.07
C ASP A 120 10.29 1.12 -6.42
N VAL A 121 9.99 1.57 -5.21
CA VAL A 121 10.86 2.38 -4.36
C VAL A 121 10.69 1.98 -2.90
N GLU A 122 11.78 1.88 -2.16
CA GLU A 122 11.76 1.66 -0.72
C GLU A 122 11.91 2.97 0.03
N LEU A 123 11.01 3.23 0.97
CA LEU A 123 11.03 4.41 1.81
C LEU A 123 11.15 4.01 3.27
N ALA A 124 12.04 4.66 4.00
CA ALA A 124 12.15 4.50 5.44
C ALA A 124 12.27 5.86 6.12
N ALA A 125 11.90 5.91 7.38
CA ALA A 125 12.06 7.10 8.20
C ALA A 125 12.88 6.77 9.44
N GLU A 126 13.97 7.48 9.63
CA GLU A 126 14.80 7.36 10.83
C GLU A 126 14.42 8.46 11.82
N SER A 127 13.65 8.06 12.83
CA SER A 127 13.20 8.96 13.89
C SER A 127 13.93 8.63 15.19
N THR A 128 14.58 9.62 15.77
CA THR A 128 15.22 9.51 17.09
C THR A 128 14.52 10.40 18.10
N ALA A 129 14.68 10.12 19.37
CA ALA A 129 14.09 10.94 20.45
C ALA A 129 14.55 12.41 20.39
N ALA A 130 15.78 12.65 19.92
CA ALA A 130 16.36 13.99 19.77
C ALA A 130 15.93 14.68 18.45
N ALA A 131 15.60 13.91 17.42
CA ALA A 131 15.28 14.38 16.08
C ALA A 131 14.09 13.60 15.50
N PRO A 132 12.86 13.88 15.96
CA PRO A 132 11.67 13.15 15.51
C PRO A 132 11.30 13.53 14.08
N VAL A 133 11.00 12.53 13.27
CA VAL A 133 10.41 12.69 11.94
C VAL A 133 8.90 12.70 12.07
N LYS A 134 8.23 13.69 11.51
CA LYS A 134 6.78 13.76 11.53
C LYS A 134 6.19 12.75 10.56
N TYR A 135 5.13 12.07 10.98
CA TYR A 135 4.38 11.16 10.11
C TYR A 135 3.92 11.83 8.80
N GLN A 136 3.59 13.11 8.88
CA GLN A 136 3.18 13.92 7.73
C GLN A 136 4.29 14.04 6.67
N ASP A 137 5.55 14.11 7.09
CA ASP A 137 6.70 14.16 6.16
C ASP A 137 6.87 12.84 5.42
N ILE A 138 6.59 11.72 6.09
CA ILE A 138 6.63 10.38 5.47
C ILE A 138 5.54 10.27 4.39
N ILE A 139 4.31 10.65 4.72
CA ILE A 139 3.22 10.64 3.76
C ILE A 139 3.51 11.56 2.57
N HIS A 140 4.05 12.73 2.84
CA HIS A 140 4.40 13.69 1.78
C HIS A 140 5.49 13.14 0.85
N ALA A 141 6.50 12.47 1.42
CA ALA A 141 7.54 11.79 0.63
C ALA A 141 6.95 10.68 -0.25
N MET A 142 5.99 9.89 0.28
CA MET A 142 5.29 8.86 -0.49
C MET A 142 4.48 9.47 -1.64
N ASP A 143 3.74 10.54 -1.39
CA ASP A 143 2.96 11.24 -2.42
C ASP A 143 3.85 11.78 -3.54
N ILE A 144 5.01 12.31 -3.20
CA ILE A 144 5.99 12.79 -4.18
C ILE A 144 6.54 11.63 -5.00
N ALA A 145 6.85 10.50 -4.36
CA ALA A 145 7.32 9.30 -5.05
C ALA A 145 6.29 8.80 -6.07
N VAL A 146 5.01 8.75 -5.69
CA VAL A 146 3.92 8.38 -6.61
C VAL A 146 3.80 9.37 -7.77
N ARG A 147 3.88 10.69 -7.50
CA ARG A 147 3.88 11.72 -8.55
C ARG A 147 5.09 11.66 -9.48
N ALA A 148 6.22 11.23 -8.98
CA ALA A 148 7.44 11.02 -9.79
C ALA A 148 7.35 9.77 -10.67
N GLY A 149 6.32 8.91 -10.49
CA GLY A 149 6.08 7.73 -11.31
C GLY A 149 6.40 6.40 -10.64
N PHE A 150 6.73 6.39 -9.34
CA PHE A 150 6.91 5.17 -8.55
C PHE A 150 5.56 4.79 -7.92
N GLN A 151 4.89 3.80 -8.49
CA GLN A 151 3.56 3.37 -8.02
C GLN A 151 3.62 2.33 -6.90
N ASP A 152 4.73 1.61 -6.79
CA ASP A 152 4.96 0.60 -5.76
C ASP A 152 5.91 1.15 -4.70
N VAL A 153 5.35 1.86 -3.72
CA VAL A 153 6.10 2.48 -2.62
C VAL A 153 6.08 1.55 -1.41
N GLY A 154 7.22 0.92 -1.14
CA GLY A 154 7.40 0.06 0.04
C GLY A 154 7.88 0.86 1.25
N LEU A 155 7.21 0.71 2.40
CA LEU A 155 7.71 1.24 3.67
C LEU A 155 8.55 0.18 4.39
N SER A 156 9.79 0.53 4.68
CA SER A 156 10.79 -0.36 5.30
C SER A 156 11.27 0.17 6.65
N ASP A 157 11.83 -0.71 7.45
CA ASP A 157 12.59 -0.29 8.62
C ASP A 157 13.91 0.37 8.16
N PRO A 158 14.39 1.46 8.81
CA PRO A 158 15.66 2.10 8.44
C PRO A 158 16.86 1.17 8.38
N GLN A 159 16.86 0.11 9.20
CA GLN A 159 17.91 -0.91 9.21
C GLN A 159 17.74 -1.96 8.09
N GLY A 160 16.55 -2.04 7.50
CA GLY A 160 16.21 -2.99 6.44
C GLY A 160 16.29 -2.42 5.03
N LEU A 161 16.68 -1.16 4.86
CA LEU A 161 16.86 -0.54 3.55
C LEU A 161 17.94 -1.26 2.72
N ALA A 162 17.66 -1.47 1.45
CA ALA A 162 18.61 -2.08 0.52
C ALA A 162 19.84 -1.20 0.26
N ALA A 163 19.66 0.13 0.30
CA ALA A 163 20.75 1.10 0.27
C ALA A 163 20.64 2.02 1.50
N ARG A 164 21.63 1.94 2.37
CA ARG A 164 21.74 2.80 3.56
C ARG A 164 23.09 3.51 3.56
N PRO A 165 23.14 4.86 3.73
CA PRO A 165 24.40 5.54 3.93
C PRO A 165 25.02 5.07 5.25
N SER A 166 26.33 4.81 5.24
CA SER A 166 27.13 4.58 6.46
C SER A 166 27.30 5.92 7.16
N LEU A 167 26.49 6.17 8.17
CA LEU A 167 26.55 7.36 9.03
C LEU A 167 27.55 7.16 10.14
#